data_c3b5bf5dc2a2400c5f5dc6815e719bac
#
_entry.id   c3b5bf5dc2a2400c5f5dc6815e719bac
#
_cell.length_a   1.000
_cell.length_b   1.000
_cell.length_c   1.000
_cell.angle_alpha   90.00
_cell.angle_beta   90.00
_cell.angle_gamma   90.00
#
_symmetry.space_group_name_H-M   'P 1'
#
loop_
_entity.id
_entity.type
_entity.pdbx_description
1 polymer ?
#
loop_
_entity_poly.entity_id
_entity_poly.type
_entity_poly.pdbx_seq_one_letter_code
_entity_poly.pdbx_strand_id
1 'polypeptide(L)'
;MRSLSEIDTVSKRSSKAAGYSWGIAEEIGKNIRLLEIFSLPGIKNLNSFFKKKKELRLENISIIKQDNEANKNEYCPIIAGVNFLDQIKTLEALNEITFKKVSYPLLFLPFVSRAAEVIGKRIFLKMDDREFLLNFNNNIYSNYTKNEIIESAENIYLKVLENRDSFEEKEWNELYKLSEETFVEENESLKQGGAGAGLTDND
;
A
#
# COMPACT_ATOMS: atom_id res chain seq x y z
N MET A 1 11.91 -20.57 -10.74
CA MET A 1 11.19 -19.45 -10.10
C MET A 1 12.23 -18.44 -9.66
N ARG A 2 12.02 -17.13 -9.88
CA ARG A 2 12.93 -16.08 -9.39
C ARG A 2 12.61 -15.77 -7.94
N SER A 3 13.64 -15.44 -7.14
CA SER A 3 13.39 -15.00 -5.76
C SER A 3 12.83 -13.58 -5.71
N LEU A 4 12.10 -13.25 -4.65
CA LEU A 4 11.55 -11.90 -4.46
C LEU A 4 12.65 -10.83 -4.34
N SER A 5 13.82 -11.19 -3.79
CA SER A 5 14.98 -10.31 -3.72
C SER A 5 15.59 -10.04 -5.11
N GLU A 6 15.62 -11.05 -5.96
CA GLU A 6 16.08 -10.92 -7.34
C GLU A 6 15.13 -10.03 -8.17
N ILE A 7 13.80 -10.19 -7.99
CA ILE A 7 12.77 -9.35 -8.60
C ILE A 7 12.96 -7.88 -8.22
N ASP A 8 13.10 -7.61 -6.92
CA ASP A 8 13.34 -6.26 -6.39
C ASP A 8 14.61 -5.65 -7.01
N THR A 9 15.74 -6.37 -6.94
CA THR A 9 17.03 -5.88 -7.41
C THR A 9 17.04 -5.59 -8.92
N VAL A 10 16.47 -6.48 -9.73
CA VAL A 10 16.40 -6.30 -11.18
C VAL A 10 15.47 -5.15 -11.54
N SER A 11 14.29 -5.06 -10.90
CA SER A 11 13.34 -3.97 -11.12
C SER A 11 13.92 -2.60 -10.75
N LYS A 12 14.62 -2.51 -9.61
CA LYS A 12 15.34 -1.31 -9.18
C LYS A 12 16.40 -0.87 -10.20
N ARG A 13 17.27 -1.79 -10.62
CA ARG A 13 18.36 -1.49 -11.56
C ARG A 13 17.83 -1.10 -12.94
N SER A 14 16.82 -1.81 -13.46
CA SER A 14 16.19 -1.47 -14.73
C SER A 14 15.48 -0.12 -14.69
N SER A 15 14.85 0.23 -13.57
CA SER A 15 14.24 1.55 -13.36
C SER A 15 15.27 2.67 -13.36
N LYS A 16 16.44 2.45 -12.73
CA LYS A 16 17.55 3.39 -12.80
C LYS A 16 18.05 3.59 -14.24
N ALA A 17 18.21 2.49 -14.97
CA ALA A 17 18.61 2.53 -16.38
C ALA A 17 17.55 3.21 -17.26
N ALA A 18 16.26 3.11 -16.92
CA ALA A 18 15.17 3.82 -17.57
C ALA A 18 15.08 5.32 -17.22
N GLY A 19 16.02 5.85 -16.43
CA GLY A 19 16.18 7.28 -16.15
C GLY A 19 15.54 7.78 -14.86
N TYR A 20 15.04 6.90 -13.98
CA TYR A 20 14.56 7.31 -12.67
C TYR A 20 15.71 7.62 -11.70
N SER A 21 15.47 8.49 -10.70
CA SER A 21 16.41 8.67 -9.59
C SER A 21 16.58 7.37 -8.80
N TRP A 22 17.67 7.22 -8.05
CA TRP A 22 17.88 6.02 -7.23
C TRP A 22 16.75 5.80 -6.22
N GLY A 23 16.25 6.87 -5.56
CA GLY A 23 15.14 6.77 -4.62
C GLY A 23 13.87 6.23 -5.27
N ILE A 24 13.45 6.79 -6.43
CA ILE A 24 12.29 6.30 -7.16
C ILE A 24 12.51 4.86 -7.67
N ALA A 25 13.71 4.56 -8.15
CA ALA A 25 14.04 3.21 -8.64
C ALA A 25 13.95 2.17 -7.52
N GLU A 26 14.35 2.51 -6.30
CA GLU A 26 14.20 1.66 -5.12
C GLU A 26 12.73 1.41 -4.78
N GLU A 27 11.93 2.47 -4.81
CA GLU A 27 10.47 2.35 -4.60
C GLU A 27 9.82 1.44 -5.66
N ILE A 28 10.20 1.57 -6.92
CA ILE A 28 9.72 0.69 -7.98
C ILE A 28 10.11 -0.77 -7.70
N GLY A 29 11.35 -1.04 -7.27
CA GLY A 29 11.79 -2.40 -6.92
C GLY A 29 10.90 -3.03 -5.86
N LYS A 30 10.69 -2.34 -4.73
CA LYS A 30 9.80 -2.77 -3.64
C LYS A 30 8.37 -3.01 -4.13
N ASN A 31 7.86 -2.13 -4.99
CA ASN A 31 6.51 -2.19 -5.51
C ASN A 31 6.28 -3.36 -6.46
N ILE A 32 7.24 -3.63 -7.36
CA ILE A 32 7.15 -4.81 -8.25
C ILE A 32 7.22 -6.11 -7.45
N ARG A 33 8.12 -6.17 -6.46
CA ARG A 33 8.17 -7.30 -5.52
C ARG A 33 6.81 -7.51 -4.82
N LEU A 34 6.15 -6.43 -4.37
CA LEU A 34 4.83 -6.50 -3.73
C LEU A 34 3.77 -7.08 -4.69
N LEU A 35 3.71 -6.62 -5.93
CA LEU A 35 2.79 -7.16 -6.93
C LEU A 35 3.01 -8.66 -7.15
N GLU A 36 4.25 -9.10 -7.30
CA GLU A 36 4.58 -10.51 -7.53
C GLU A 36 4.26 -11.41 -6.32
N ILE A 37 4.33 -10.89 -5.08
CA ILE A 37 3.87 -11.61 -3.87
C ILE A 37 2.39 -12.00 -3.99
N PHE A 38 1.57 -11.13 -4.56
CA PHE A 38 0.13 -11.34 -4.76
C PHE A 38 -0.22 -11.90 -6.14
N SER A 39 0.77 -12.43 -6.88
CA SER A 39 0.60 -12.99 -8.23
C SER A 39 -0.02 -12.00 -9.22
N LEU A 40 0.15 -10.71 -8.97
CA LEU A 40 -0.21 -9.65 -9.91
C LEU A 40 0.95 -9.42 -10.89
N PRO A 41 0.71 -9.19 -12.20
CA PRO A 41 1.75 -9.19 -13.23
C PRO A 41 2.62 -7.92 -13.21
N GLY A 42 3.37 -7.70 -12.13
CA GLY A 42 4.23 -6.54 -11.91
C GLY A 42 5.34 -6.44 -12.93
N ILE A 43 6.14 -7.49 -13.09
CA ILE A 43 7.25 -7.56 -14.07
C ILE A 43 6.74 -7.34 -15.50
N LYS A 44 5.61 -7.96 -15.87
CA LYS A 44 5.04 -7.80 -17.21
C LYS A 44 4.67 -6.34 -17.50
N ASN A 45 3.97 -5.70 -16.55
CA ASN A 45 3.56 -4.31 -16.69
C ASN A 45 4.77 -3.36 -16.71
N LEU A 46 5.76 -3.55 -15.83
CA LEU A 46 6.96 -2.73 -15.80
C LEU A 46 7.75 -2.83 -17.10
N ASN A 47 7.96 -4.05 -17.60
CA ASN A 47 8.69 -4.29 -18.84
C ASN A 47 7.97 -3.66 -20.04
N SER A 48 6.66 -3.83 -20.15
CA SER A 48 5.87 -3.21 -21.22
C SER A 48 5.90 -1.68 -21.11
N PHE A 49 5.75 -1.13 -19.93
CA PHE A 49 5.85 0.30 -19.67
C PHE A 49 7.19 0.88 -20.12
N PHE A 50 8.32 0.23 -19.77
CA PHE A 50 9.64 0.73 -20.16
C PHE A 50 9.89 0.63 -21.67
N LYS A 51 9.38 -0.40 -22.34
CA LYS A 51 9.48 -0.51 -23.82
C LYS A 51 8.76 0.63 -24.50
N LYS A 52 7.58 1.00 -24.02
CA LYS A 52 6.76 2.07 -24.63
C LYS A 52 7.07 3.47 -24.08
N LYS A 53 7.85 3.60 -22.99
CA LYS A 53 8.07 4.87 -22.27
C LYS A 53 8.54 6.03 -23.17
N LYS A 54 9.35 5.75 -24.19
CA LYS A 54 9.84 6.79 -25.11
C LYS A 54 8.76 7.32 -26.05
N GLU A 55 7.74 6.51 -26.32
CA GLU A 55 6.62 6.82 -27.21
C GLU A 55 5.47 7.47 -26.43
N LEU A 56 5.33 7.10 -25.15
CA LEU A 56 4.30 7.62 -24.27
C LEU A 56 4.61 9.07 -23.88
N ARG A 57 3.67 9.96 -24.16
CA ARG A 57 3.69 11.34 -23.67
C ARG A 57 2.93 11.37 -22.35
N LEU A 58 3.64 11.16 -21.23
CA LEU A 58 3.03 11.07 -19.91
C LEU A 58 3.01 12.44 -19.21
N GLU A 59 1.93 12.69 -18.49
CA GLU A 59 1.80 13.83 -17.60
C GLU A 59 2.23 13.45 -16.20
N ASN A 60 2.93 14.39 -15.53
CA ASN A 60 3.30 14.25 -14.12
C ASN A 60 2.34 15.08 -13.28
N ILE A 61 1.84 14.50 -12.20
CA ILE A 61 1.06 15.19 -11.19
C ILE A 61 1.92 15.39 -9.95
N SER A 62 2.03 16.62 -9.45
CA SER A 62 2.80 16.96 -8.24
C SER A 62 1.90 17.20 -7.02
N ILE A 63 0.71 17.74 -7.22
CA ILE A 63 -0.27 18.00 -6.16
C ILE A 63 -1.52 17.19 -6.46
N ILE A 64 -1.88 16.32 -5.54
CA ILE A 64 -3.06 15.48 -5.66
C ILE A 64 -4.24 16.17 -4.98
N LYS A 65 -5.37 16.16 -5.67
CA LYS A 65 -6.64 16.70 -5.22
C LYS A 65 -7.68 15.59 -5.13
N GLN A 66 -8.88 15.93 -4.74
CA GLN A 66 -10.00 14.99 -4.76
C GLN A 66 -10.26 14.45 -6.17
N ASP A 67 -10.29 15.32 -7.17
CA ASP A 67 -10.44 14.96 -8.57
C ASP A 67 -9.22 15.36 -9.37
N ASN A 68 -8.61 14.39 -10.05
CA ASN A 68 -7.41 14.55 -10.85
C ASN A 68 -7.70 14.06 -12.27
N GLU A 69 -7.61 14.94 -13.25
CA GLU A 69 -7.80 14.61 -14.65
C GLU A 69 -6.59 15.06 -15.46
N ALA A 70 -6.01 14.15 -16.20
CA ALA A 70 -4.93 14.44 -17.14
C ALA A 70 -5.46 15.24 -18.33
N ASN A 71 -4.74 16.31 -18.72
CA ASN A 71 -5.26 17.25 -19.71
C ASN A 71 -5.31 16.66 -21.11
N LYS A 72 -4.17 16.21 -21.64
CA LYS A 72 -4.01 15.73 -23.03
C LYS A 72 -3.57 14.28 -23.11
N ASN A 73 -2.82 13.83 -22.13
CA ASN A 73 -2.18 12.54 -22.12
C ASN A 73 -2.58 11.77 -20.86
N GLU A 74 -1.96 10.63 -20.63
CA GLU A 74 -2.18 9.84 -19.40
C GLU A 74 -1.18 10.23 -18.31
N TYR A 75 -1.58 10.09 -17.06
CA TYR A 75 -0.65 10.25 -15.93
C TYR A 75 0.41 9.15 -15.90
N CYS A 76 1.65 9.53 -15.57
CA CYS A 76 2.69 8.59 -15.23
C CYS A 76 2.34 7.86 -13.92
N PRO A 77 2.15 6.53 -13.93
CA PRO A 77 1.70 5.79 -12.75
C PRO A 77 2.69 5.84 -11.60
N ILE A 78 3.98 5.90 -11.93
CA ILE A 78 5.08 5.92 -10.96
C ILE A 78 5.14 7.27 -10.26
N ILE A 79 5.10 8.38 -11.02
CA ILE A 79 5.17 9.73 -10.44
C ILE A 79 3.88 10.03 -9.67
N ALA A 80 2.72 9.65 -10.19
CA ALA A 80 1.46 9.76 -9.46
C ALA A 80 1.50 8.97 -8.16
N GLY A 81 2.06 7.75 -8.20
CA GLY A 81 2.19 6.89 -7.03
C GLY A 81 3.11 7.45 -5.95
N VAL A 82 4.29 7.95 -6.33
CA VAL A 82 5.23 8.59 -5.39
C VAL A 82 4.55 9.78 -4.72
N ASN A 83 3.96 10.69 -5.50
CA ASN A 83 3.32 11.88 -4.93
C ASN A 83 2.06 11.55 -4.11
N PHE A 84 1.33 10.47 -4.46
CA PHE A 84 0.22 9.99 -3.65
C PHE A 84 0.71 9.50 -2.28
N LEU A 85 1.73 8.66 -2.25
CA LEU A 85 2.31 8.14 -1.03
C LEU A 85 2.88 9.26 -0.14
N ASP A 86 3.60 10.20 -0.73
CA ASP A 86 4.20 11.32 0.00
C ASP A 86 3.14 12.25 0.63
N GLN A 87 1.98 12.39 0.00
CA GLN A 87 0.90 13.28 0.45
C GLN A 87 -0.21 12.58 1.25
N ILE A 88 -0.13 11.26 1.46
CA ILE A 88 -1.25 10.46 1.97
C ILE A 88 -1.82 10.97 3.31
N LYS A 89 -0.99 11.47 4.22
CA LYS A 89 -1.44 12.00 5.51
C LYS A 89 -2.36 13.22 5.36
N THR A 90 -2.19 13.99 4.31
CA THR A 90 -3.07 15.13 3.97
C THR A 90 -4.28 14.65 3.17
N LEU A 91 -4.05 13.69 2.26
CA LEU A 91 -5.09 13.16 1.39
C LEU A 91 -6.12 12.30 2.13
N GLU A 92 -5.75 11.74 3.27
CA GLU A 92 -6.65 10.95 4.13
C GLU A 92 -7.95 11.69 4.46
N ALA A 93 -7.87 13.01 4.65
CA ALA A 93 -9.05 13.84 4.97
C ALA A 93 -10.05 13.97 3.81
N LEU A 94 -9.64 13.65 2.57
CA LEU A 94 -10.53 13.73 1.40
C LEU A 94 -11.51 12.56 1.32
N ASN A 95 -11.27 11.48 2.04
CA ASN A 95 -12.03 10.21 2.02
C ASN A 95 -12.11 9.53 0.64
N GLU A 96 -12.35 10.28 -0.42
CA GLU A 96 -12.48 9.78 -1.79
C GLU A 96 -11.59 10.58 -2.73
N ILE A 97 -10.87 9.89 -3.62
CA ILE A 97 -9.96 10.51 -4.59
C ILE A 97 -10.14 9.81 -5.93
N THR A 98 -10.18 10.59 -7.01
CA THR A 98 -10.28 10.06 -8.37
C THR A 98 -9.08 10.45 -9.21
N PHE A 99 -8.70 9.55 -10.13
CA PHE A 99 -7.76 9.84 -11.22
C PHE A 99 -8.38 9.39 -12.52
N LYS A 100 -8.30 10.25 -13.53
CA LYS A 100 -8.70 9.91 -14.90
C LYS A 100 -7.46 9.81 -15.80
N LYS A 101 -7.46 8.81 -16.67
CA LYS A 101 -6.42 8.54 -17.64
C LYS A 101 -5.05 8.28 -17.00
N VAL A 102 -4.89 7.11 -16.46
CA VAL A 102 -3.61 6.66 -15.88
C VAL A 102 -3.02 5.54 -16.72
N SER A 103 -1.78 5.74 -17.18
CA SER A 103 -1.04 4.72 -17.93
C SER A 103 -0.54 3.62 -17.00
N TYR A 104 -0.59 2.37 -17.43
CA TYR A 104 -0.12 1.21 -16.66
C TYR A 104 -0.54 1.24 -15.17
N PRO A 105 -1.84 1.33 -14.88
CA PRO A 105 -2.36 1.64 -13.55
C PRO A 105 -1.99 0.60 -12.49
N LEU A 106 -1.66 -0.62 -12.89
CA LEU A 106 -1.19 -1.64 -11.96
C LEU A 106 0.14 -1.25 -11.29
N LEU A 107 0.96 -0.40 -11.93
CA LEU A 107 2.19 0.13 -11.34
C LEU A 107 1.92 1.22 -10.29
N PHE A 108 0.72 1.79 -10.26
CA PHE A 108 0.27 2.74 -9.24
C PHE A 108 -0.22 2.03 -7.97
N LEU A 109 -0.84 0.86 -8.11
CA LEU A 109 -1.47 0.10 -7.03
C LEU A 109 -0.59 -0.12 -5.79
N PRO A 110 0.70 -0.51 -5.89
CA PRO A 110 1.54 -0.75 -4.70
C PRO A 110 1.81 0.51 -3.88
N PHE A 111 1.86 1.68 -4.50
CA PHE A 111 2.00 2.94 -3.77
C PHE A 111 0.79 3.20 -2.89
N VAL A 112 -0.42 2.90 -3.42
CA VAL A 112 -1.67 3.01 -2.65
C VAL A 112 -1.72 1.97 -1.53
N SER A 113 -1.23 0.76 -1.76
CA SER A 113 -1.12 -0.27 -0.72
C SER A 113 -0.23 0.19 0.43
N ARG A 114 0.92 0.77 0.12
CA ARG A 114 1.83 1.32 1.13
C ARG A 114 1.27 2.58 1.81
N ALA A 115 0.48 3.36 1.09
CA ALA A 115 -0.24 4.48 1.68
C ALA A 115 -1.25 4.01 2.74
N ALA A 116 -1.96 2.91 2.51
CA ALA A 116 -2.84 2.28 3.50
C ALA A 116 -2.08 1.88 4.78
N GLU A 117 -0.85 1.36 4.64
CA GLU A 117 0.04 1.08 5.78
C GLU A 117 0.39 2.36 6.56
N VAL A 118 0.78 3.43 5.85
CA VAL A 118 1.20 4.71 6.47
C VAL A 118 0.09 5.34 7.32
N ILE A 119 -1.17 5.26 6.87
CA ILE A 119 -2.32 5.82 7.60
C ILE A 119 -3.00 4.82 8.54
N GLY A 120 -2.59 3.55 8.54
CA GLY A 120 -3.18 2.51 9.38
C GLY A 120 -4.65 2.19 9.03
N LYS A 121 -5.10 2.49 7.81
CA LYS A 121 -6.48 2.29 7.35
C LYS A 121 -6.53 1.40 6.11
N ARG A 122 -7.72 0.91 5.81
CA ARG A 122 -7.98 0.21 4.56
C ARG A 122 -8.28 1.23 3.47
N ILE A 123 -7.84 0.94 2.24
CA ILE A 123 -8.19 1.71 1.05
C ILE A 123 -8.86 0.77 0.05
N PHE A 124 -10.08 1.11 -0.36
CA PHE A 124 -10.72 0.50 -1.51
C PHE A 124 -10.24 1.24 -2.76
N LEU A 125 -9.80 0.49 -3.76
CA LEU A 125 -9.34 1.00 -5.04
C LEU A 125 -10.09 0.30 -6.16
N LYS A 126 -10.67 1.07 -7.07
CA LYS A 126 -11.31 0.57 -8.28
C LYS A 126 -10.63 1.15 -9.50
N MET A 127 -10.17 0.29 -10.41
CA MET A 127 -9.60 0.62 -11.72
C MET A 127 -10.55 0.12 -12.79
N ASP A 128 -11.36 1.00 -13.37
CA ASP A 128 -12.45 0.64 -14.27
C ASP A 128 -13.36 -0.44 -13.64
N ASP A 129 -13.29 -1.69 -14.11
CA ASP A 129 -14.05 -2.85 -13.64
C ASP A 129 -13.31 -3.70 -12.58
N ARG A 130 -12.07 -3.36 -12.24
CA ARG A 130 -11.21 -4.13 -11.33
C ARG A 130 -11.20 -3.52 -9.95
N GLU A 131 -11.42 -4.33 -8.94
CA GLU A 131 -11.54 -3.90 -7.55
C GLU A 131 -10.42 -4.51 -6.71
N PHE A 132 -9.87 -3.67 -5.82
CA PHE A 132 -8.81 -4.02 -4.88
C PHE A 132 -9.15 -3.48 -3.50
N LEU A 133 -8.97 -4.31 -2.48
CA LEU A 133 -8.99 -3.89 -1.10
C LEU A 133 -7.59 -4.01 -0.53
N LEU A 134 -7.07 -2.89 -0.09
CA LEU A 134 -5.72 -2.74 0.43
C LEU A 134 -5.81 -2.49 1.93
N ASN A 135 -4.99 -3.16 2.72
CA ASN A 135 -4.99 -2.99 4.16
C ASN A 135 -3.63 -2.49 4.68
N PHE A 136 -3.60 -2.13 5.95
CA PHE A 136 -2.43 -1.62 6.64
C PHE A 136 -1.28 -2.65 6.80
N ASN A 137 -1.50 -3.92 6.49
CA ASN A 137 -0.46 -4.97 6.47
C ASN A 137 0.09 -5.23 5.06
N ASN A 138 -0.10 -4.32 4.12
CA ASN A 138 0.28 -4.44 2.71
C ASN A 138 -0.32 -5.67 2.00
N ASN A 139 -1.45 -6.18 2.46
CA ASN A 139 -2.17 -7.22 1.74
C ASN A 139 -3.04 -6.62 0.64
N ILE A 140 -3.08 -7.27 -0.50
CA ILE A 140 -3.86 -6.88 -1.66
C ILE A 140 -4.90 -7.97 -1.92
N TYR A 141 -6.17 -7.65 -1.72
CA TYR A 141 -7.30 -8.50 -2.09
C TYR A 141 -7.91 -7.97 -3.37
N SER A 142 -8.21 -8.83 -4.33
CA SER A 142 -8.70 -8.40 -5.64
C SER A 142 -9.65 -9.40 -6.27
N ASN A 143 -10.60 -8.90 -7.06
CA ASN A 143 -11.38 -9.68 -8.01
C ASN A 143 -10.61 -9.94 -9.34
N TYR A 144 -9.43 -9.33 -9.51
CA TYR A 144 -8.61 -9.45 -10.71
C TYR A 144 -7.72 -10.69 -10.63
N THR A 145 -8.03 -11.68 -11.45
CA THR A 145 -7.31 -12.97 -11.51
C THR A 145 -6.52 -13.18 -12.79
N LYS A 146 -6.59 -12.19 -13.72
CA LYS A 146 -5.94 -12.30 -15.02
C LYS A 146 -4.47 -11.91 -14.95
N ASN A 147 -3.62 -12.63 -15.68
CA ASN A 147 -2.20 -12.33 -15.81
C ASN A 147 -1.94 -11.53 -17.09
N GLU A 148 -2.57 -10.37 -17.22
CA GLU A 148 -2.55 -9.51 -18.42
C GLU A 148 -1.84 -8.18 -18.12
N ILE A 149 -1.38 -7.52 -19.19
CA ILE A 149 -0.88 -6.15 -19.14
C ILE A 149 -2.11 -5.22 -19.17
N ILE A 150 -2.19 -4.29 -18.23
CA ILE A 150 -3.19 -3.23 -18.23
C ILE A 150 -2.48 -1.95 -18.69
N GLU A 151 -2.67 -1.58 -19.95
CA GLU A 151 -1.95 -0.45 -20.55
C GLU A 151 -2.47 0.90 -20.08
N SER A 152 -3.79 1.00 -19.82
CA SER A 152 -4.44 2.23 -19.39
C SER A 152 -5.64 1.94 -18.50
N ALA A 153 -5.99 2.89 -17.62
CA ALA A 153 -7.29 2.98 -16.96
C ALA A 153 -7.88 4.36 -17.21
N GLU A 154 -9.15 4.38 -17.63
CA GLU A 154 -9.90 5.63 -17.80
C GLU A 154 -10.24 6.24 -16.46
N ASN A 155 -10.58 5.41 -15.46
CA ASN A 155 -10.95 5.87 -14.13
C ASN A 155 -10.30 5.01 -13.05
N ILE A 156 -9.65 5.68 -12.10
CA ILE A 156 -9.24 5.09 -10.84
C ILE A 156 -9.99 5.84 -9.73
N TYR A 157 -10.72 5.09 -8.92
CA TYR A 157 -11.41 5.57 -7.74
C TYR A 157 -10.78 4.98 -6.49
N LEU A 158 -10.52 5.82 -5.52
CA LEU A 158 -9.93 5.48 -4.23
C LEU A 158 -10.87 5.93 -3.12
N LYS A 159 -11.10 5.08 -2.14
CA LYS A 159 -11.87 5.41 -0.93
C LYS A 159 -11.14 4.94 0.31
N VAL A 160 -10.84 5.88 1.20
CA VAL A 160 -10.32 5.57 2.54
C VAL A 160 -11.48 5.02 3.37
N LEU A 161 -11.27 3.83 3.94
CA LEU A 161 -12.28 3.16 4.76
C LEU A 161 -11.93 3.35 6.23
N GLU A 162 -12.85 3.96 6.97
CA GLU A 162 -12.71 4.11 8.40
C GLU A 162 -12.74 2.75 9.10
N ASN A 163 -11.88 2.59 10.09
CA ASN A 163 -11.92 1.44 10.97
C ASN A 163 -13.13 1.61 11.91
N ARG A 164 -14.02 0.65 11.89
CA ARG A 164 -15.19 0.61 12.76
C ARG A 164 -15.26 -0.74 13.43
N ASP A 165 -15.60 -0.72 14.70
CA ASP A 165 -15.90 -1.94 15.43
C ASP A 165 -17.15 -2.59 14.84
N SER A 166 -17.15 -3.91 14.77
CA SER A 166 -18.27 -4.71 14.28
C SER A 166 -19.14 -5.27 15.42
N PHE A 167 -18.89 -4.81 16.63
CA PHE A 167 -19.56 -5.23 17.87
C PHE A 167 -20.11 -4.01 18.61
N GLU A 168 -21.08 -4.24 19.47
CA GLU A 168 -21.63 -3.23 20.36
C GLU A 168 -20.87 -3.23 21.70
N GLU A 169 -20.96 -2.13 22.43
CA GLU A 169 -20.30 -1.97 23.73
C GLU A 169 -20.74 -3.05 24.74
N LYS A 170 -21.94 -3.58 24.60
CA LYS A 170 -22.46 -4.67 25.44
C LYS A 170 -21.66 -5.95 25.27
N GLU A 171 -21.43 -6.39 24.01
CA GLU A 171 -20.67 -7.59 23.71
C GLU A 171 -19.22 -7.46 24.16
N TRP A 172 -18.64 -6.26 23.98
CA TRP A 172 -17.31 -5.97 24.48
C TRP A 172 -17.22 -6.12 25.99
N ASN A 173 -18.14 -5.51 26.72
CA ASN A 173 -18.14 -5.53 28.20
C ASN A 173 -18.39 -6.94 28.74
N GLU A 174 -19.23 -7.76 28.10
CA GLU A 174 -19.45 -9.16 28.47
C GLU A 174 -18.16 -9.98 28.35
N LEU A 175 -17.45 -9.86 27.20
CA LEU A 175 -16.15 -10.53 27.00
C LEU A 175 -15.06 -9.99 27.92
N TYR A 176 -15.02 -8.68 28.14
CA TYR A 176 -14.07 -8.07 29.06
C TYR A 176 -14.23 -8.62 30.46
N LYS A 177 -15.47 -8.67 30.98
CA LYS A 177 -15.77 -9.24 32.28
C LYS A 177 -15.34 -10.70 32.41
N LEU A 178 -15.56 -11.50 31.36
CA LEU A 178 -15.08 -12.89 31.34
C LEU A 178 -13.55 -12.95 31.34
N SER A 179 -12.87 -12.03 30.69
CA SER A 179 -11.40 -11.99 30.67
C SER A 179 -10.79 -11.69 32.05
N GLU A 180 -11.52 -10.97 32.89
CA GLU A 180 -11.06 -10.67 34.25
C GLU A 180 -10.85 -11.94 35.12
N GLU A 181 -11.53 -13.03 34.81
CA GLU A 181 -11.34 -14.33 35.48
C GLU A 181 -9.92 -14.91 35.26
N THR A 182 -9.21 -14.42 34.26
CA THR A 182 -7.81 -14.83 33.97
C THR A 182 -6.78 -13.99 34.74
N PHE A 183 -7.19 -12.91 35.38
CA PHE A 183 -6.28 -12.08 36.14
C PHE A 183 -5.88 -12.80 37.42
N VAL A 184 -4.59 -13.01 37.61
CA VAL A 184 -4.03 -13.52 38.81
C VAL A 184 -3.98 -12.38 39.86
N GLU A 185 -4.51 -12.61 41.05
CA GLU A 185 -4.38 -11.63 42.14
C GLU A 185 -2.89 -11.28 42.36
N GLU A 186 -2.58 -9.99 42.29
CA GLU A 186 -1.24 -9.50 42.58
C GLU A 186 -0.92 -9.77 44.06
N ASN A 187 -0.10 -10.77 44.32
CA ASN A 187 0.44 -10.98 45.66
C ASN A 187 1.87 -10.40 45.76
N GLU A 188 2.33 -10.18 46.98
CA GLU A 188 3.65 -9.59 47.22
C GLU A 188 4.79 -10.43 46.65
N SER A 189 4.63 -11.75 46.52
CA SER A 189 5.62 -12.61 45.89
C SER A 189 5.76 -12.42 44.38
N LEU A 190 4.67 -12.07 43.71
CA LEU A 190 4.70 -11.72 42.27
C LEU A 190 5.32 -10.34 42.04
N LYS A 191 5.12 -9.39 42.94
CA LYS A 191 5.79 -8.07 42.90
C LYS A 191 7.30 -8.19 43.11
N GLN A 192 7.75 -9.11 43.96
CA GLN A 192 9.18 -9.36 44.20
C GLN A 192 9.83 -10.24 43.17
N GLY A 193 9.06 -11.07 42.46
CA GLY A 193 9.53 -11.92 41.34
C GLY A 193 9.42 -11.29 39.94
N GLY A 194 8.97 -10.05 39.82
CA GLY A 194 8.89 -9.31 38.56
C GLY A 194 10.27 -9.18 37.91
N ALA A 195 10.38 -9.58 36.68
CA ALA A 195 11.62 -9.71 35.91
C ALA A 195 12.53 -8.49 36.10
N GLY A 196 13.68 -8.65 36.71
CA GLY A 196 14.74 -7.66 36.81
C GLY A 196 14.74 -6.77 38.04
N ALA A 197 13.83 -6.93 38.98
CA ALA A 197 13.87 -6.19 40.24
C ALA A 197 14.41 -7.07 41.42
N GLY A 198 15.50 -7.75 41.18
CA GLY A 198 16.23 -8.40 42.29
C GLY A 198 16.92 -7.32 43.13
N LEU A 199 16.54 -7.24 44.41
CA LEU A 199 17.17 -6.36 45.45
C LEU A 199 18.63 -6.75 45.77
N THR A 200 19.30 -7.52 44.90
CA THR A 200 20.64 -8.08 45.15
C THR A 200 21.65 -7.88 44.01
N ASP A 201 21.48 -6.89 43.17
CA ASP A 201 22.57 -6.45 42.29
C ASP A 201 23.28 -5.21 42.91
N ASN A 202 23.90 -5.43 44.04
CA ASN A 202 24.94 -4.60 44.58
C ASN A 202 26.11 -5.53 44.95
N ASP A 203 26.99 -5.79 43.97
CA ASP A 203 28.42 -6.09 44.18
C ASP A 203 29.17 -5.69 42.88
#